data_afebf989d0428d674866b58ae4ece5df
#
_entry.id   afebf989d0428d674866b58ae4ece5df
#
_cell.length_a   1.000
_cell.length_b   1.000
_cell.length_c   1.000
_cell.angle_alpha   90.00
_cell.angle_beta   90.00
_cell.angle_gamma   90.00
#
_symmetry.space_group_name_H-M   'P 1'
#
loop_
_entity.id
_entity.type
_entity.pdbx_description
1 polymer ?
#
loop_
_entity_poly.entity_id
_entity_poly.type
_entity_poly.pdbx_seq_one_letter_code
_entity_poly.pdbx_strand_id
1 'polypeptide(L)'
;ERFFDGIEKFKPVLISWNGNGFDLPVIHYRALRHGVAAPLYWESGENDREFKFNNYLNRYHARHLDLMDILAGYQARAFSSLEEVALMLGLPGKMGMSGARVWEYFREGQISDIRAYCETDVLNTYLVYLHFEKMRGLLNEAAFSTEKHRLVEFLKAADQGHLQEFLSQWLDGTGSA
;
A
#
# COMPACT_ATOMS: atom_id res chain seq x y z
N GLU A 1 3.75 1.39 17.63
CA GLU A 1 4.91 2.26 17.87
C GLU A 1 5.59 2.62 16.54
N ARG A 2 6.37 1.74 15.91
CA ARG A 2 7.16 2.04 14.68
C ARG A 2 6.41 2.74 13.56
N PHE A 3 5.15 2.42 13.32
CA PHE A 3 4.31 3.09 12.32
C PHE A 3 4.17 4.59 12.63
N PHE A 4 3.79 4.92 13.87
CA PHE A 4 3.62 6.31 14.28
C PHE A 4 4.96 7.05 14.40
N ASP A 5 6.04 6.38 14.81
CA ASP A 5 7.39 6.93 14.80
C ASP A 5 7.80 7.35 13.37
N GLY A 6 7.40 6.55 12.37
CA GLY A 6 7.57 6.89 10.95
C GLY A 6 6.77 8.12 10.54
N ILE A 7 5.52 8.24 10.99
CA ILE A 7 4.68 9.42 10.73
C ILE A 7 5.29 10.68 11.34
N GLU A 8 5.72 10.60 12.61
CA GLU A 8 6.34 11.74 13.31
C GLU A 8 7.63 12.20 12.61
N LYS A 9 8.45 11.24 12.17
CA LYS A 9 9.76 11.52 11.58
C LYS A 9 9.69 12.05 10.14
N PHE A 10 8.83 11.48 9.32
CA PHE A 10 8.87 11.69 7.87
C PHE A 10 7.67 12.45 7.32
N LYS A 11 6.59 12.60 8.08
CA LYS A 11 5.31 13.18 7.61
C LYS A 11 4.91 12.64 6.21
N PRO A 12 4.94 11.32 5.95
CA PRO A 12 4.78 10.79 4.62
C PRO A 12 3.36 10.96 4.10
N VAL A 13 3.20 10.84 2.79
CA VAL A 13 1.90 10.46 2.21
C VAL A 13 1.77 8.95 2.35
N LEU A 14 0.69 8.51 2.98
CA LEU A 14 0.37 7.08 3.08
C LEU A 14 -0.36 6.63 1.82
N ILE A 15 0.05 5.50 1.29
CA ILE A 15 -0.64 4.84 0.17
C ILE A 15 -1.11 3.47 0.66
N SER A 16 -2.36 3.14 0.40
CA SER A 16 -2.92 1.85 0.78
C SER A 16 -3.92 1.32 -0.24
N TRP A 17 -4.24 0.05 -0.09
CA TRP A 17 -5.38 -0.60 -0.70
C TRP A 17 -6.31 -1.11 0.39
N ASN A 18 -7.47 -0.50 0.56
CA ASN A 18 -8.40 -0.77 1.66
C ASN A 18 -7.84 -0.48 3.07
N GLY A 19 -6.86 0.42 3.17
CA GLY A 19 -6.25 0.79 4.45
C GLY A 19 -7.25 1.45 5.42
N ASN A 20 -8.20 2.23 4.90
CA ASN A 20 -9.30 2.80 5.68
C ASN A 20 -10.24 1.74 6.26
N GLY A 21 -10.44 0.65 5.54
CA GLY A 21 -11.33 -0.43 5.95
C GLY A 21 -10.68 -1.48 6.85
N PHE A 22 -9.35 -1.61 6.83
CA PHE A 22 -8.66 -2.67 7.56
C PHE A 22 -7.41 -2.22 8.32
N ASP A 23 -6.35 -1.80 7.64
CA ASP A 23 -5.03 -1.60 8.26
C ASP A 23 -5.06 -0.51 9.33
N LEU A 24 -5.61 0.66 9.02
CA LEU A 24 -5.64 1.79 9.94
C LEU A 24 -6.53 1.51 11.16
N PRO A 25 -7.77 0.98 11.04
CA PRO A 25 -8.55 0.57 12.19
C PRO A 25 -7.82 -0.42 13.10
N VAL A 26 -7.13 -1.42 12.53
CA VAL A 26 -6.34 -2.38 13.32
C VAL A 26 -5.22 -1.66 14.07
N ILE A 27 -4.47 -0.78 13.41
CA ILE A 27 -3.39 0.01 14.04
C ILE A 27 -3.97 0.91 15.15
N HIS A 28 -5.10 1.57 14.93
CA HIS A 28 -5.75 2.45 15.91
C HIS A 28 -6.16 1.69 17.17
N TYR A 29 -6.87 0.57 17.03
CA TYR A 29 -7.28 -0.25 18.18
C TYR A 29 -6.09 -0.85 18.93
N ARG A 30 -5.04 -1.23 18.21
CA ARG A 30 -3.80 -1.71 18.83
C ARG A 30 -3.08 -0.59 19.59
N ALA A 31 -2.99 0.61 19.01
CA ALA A 31 -2.41 1.77 19.67
C ALA A 31 -3.18 2.16 20.93
N LEU A 32 -4.52 2.21 20.83
CA LEU A 32 -5.40 2.47 21.98
C LEU A 32 -5.17 1.46 23.11
N ARG A 33 -5.16 0.17 22.78
CA ARG A 33 -4.95 -0.92 23.75
C ARG A 33 -3.61 -0.79 24.49
N HIS A 34 -2.56 -0.34 23.80
CA HIS A 34 -1.20 -0.30 24.34
C HIS A 34 -0.76 1.10 24.81
N GLY A 35 -1.67 2.08 24.79
CA GLY A 35 -1.36 3.45 25.20
C GLY A 35 -0.30 4.14 24.33
N VAL A 36 -0.22 3.81 23.03
CA VAL A 36 0.75 4.41 22.11
C VAL A 36 0.28 5.80 21.73
N ALA A 37 1.06 6.83 22.07
CA ALA A 37 0.79 8.20 21.67
C ALA A 37 1.19 8.44 20.20
N ALA A 38 0.37 9.19 19.47
CA ALA A 38 0.59 9.51 18.05
C ALA A 38 0.05 10.94 17.74
N PRO A 39 0.57 11.99 18.39
CA PRO A 39 -0.02 13.33 18.32
C PRO A 39 -0.06 13.86 16.88
N LEU A 40 0.97 13.65 16.09
CA LEU A 40 1.01 14.13 14.71
C LEU A 40 0.02 13.38 13.79
N TYR A 41 -0.18 12.08 14.01
CA TYR A 41 -1.16 11.33 13.22
C TYR A 41 -2.60 11.85 13.46
N TRP A 42 -2.91 12.22 14.70
CA TRP A 42 -4.22 12.75 15.11
C TRP A 42 -4.35 14.26 14.96
N GLU A 43 -3.31 14.97 14.46
CA GLU A 43 -3.33 16.39 14.25
C GLU A 43 -4.34 16.78 13.16
N SER A 44 -5.19 17.76 13.45
CA SER A 44 -6.25 18.26 12.56
C SER A 44 -6.12 19.75 12.20
N GLY A 45 -5.02 20.36 12.61
CA GLY A 45 -4.71 21.78 12.36
C GLY A 45 -4.87 22.66 13.59
N GLU A 46 -4.98 22.06 14.78
CA GLU A 46 -5.03 22.79 16.05
C GLU A 46 -3.65 23.31 16.47
N ASN A 47 -2.63 22.47 16.34
CA ASN A 47 -1.25 22.81 16.71
C ASN A 47 -0.37 23.07 15.46
N ASP A 48 -0.62 22.35 14.35
CA ASP A 48 0.07 22.55 13.09
C ASP A 48 -0.92 22.85 11.96
N ARG A 49 -0.92 24.11 11.50
CA ARG A 49 -1.84 24.60 10.47
C ARG A 49 -1.73 23.84 9.13
N GLU A 50 -0.61 23.20 8.86
CA GLU A 50 -0.43 22.36 7.67
C GLU A 50 -1.44 21.21 7.61
N PHE A 51 -1.87 20.71 8.78
CA PHE A 51 -2.82 19.60 8.89
C PHE A 51 -4.29 20.04 8.80
N LYS A 52 -4.58 21.33 8.81
CA LYS A 52 -5.97 21.85 8.81
C LYS A 52 -6.76 21.39 7.58
N PHE A 53 -6.12 21.40 6.42
CA PHE A 53 -6.75 21.03 5.15
C PHE A 53 -6.10 19.83 4.48
N ASN A 54 -5.14 19.19 5.15
CA ASN A 54 -4.46 17.99 4.66
C ASN A 54 -3.92 17.16 5.84
N ASN A 55 -4.75 16.33 6.44
CA ASN A 55 -4.40 15.45 7.57
C ASN A 55 -4.64 13.97 7.23
N TYR A 56 -4.23 13.06 8.12
CA TYR A 56 -4.38 11.60 7.94
C TYR A 56 -5.79 11.08 8.22
N LEU A 57 -6.65 11.89 8.85
CA LEU A 57 -7.95 11.45 9.36
C LEU A 57 -9.07 11.56 8.34
N ASN A 58 -8.93 12.51 7.42
CA ASN A 58 -9.97 12.78 6.43
C ASN A 58 -9.69 12.03 5.14
N ARG A 59 -10.58 11.09 4.78
CA ARG A 59 -10.47 10.25 3.59
C ARG A 59 -10.41 11.00 2.24
N TYR A 60 -10.73 12.29 2.24
CA TYR A 60 -10.65 13.15 1.04
C TYR A 60 -9.37 13.98 1.00
N HIS A 61 -8.51 13.88 2.01
CA HIS A 61 -7.23 14.55 2.04
C HIS A 61 -6.14 13.73 1.35
N ALA A 62 -5.05 14.41 0.94
CA ALA A 62 -3.97 13.77 0.21
C ALA A 62 -2.86 13.16 1.10
N ARG A 63 -2.96 13.28 2.45
CA ARG A 63 -1.97 12.64 3.34
C ARG A 63 -2.14 11.14 3.47
N HIS A 64 -3.34 10.62 3.21
CA HIS A 64 -3.58 9.20 3.03
C HIS A 64 -4.42 8.98 1.78
N LEU A 65 -3.89 8.24 0.83
CA LEU A 65 -4.55 7.84 -0.40
C LEU A 65 -4.89 6.35 -0.32
N ASP A 66 -6.14 6.05 0.02
CA ASP A 66 -6.68 4.70 -0.13
C ASP A 66 -7.12 4.53 -1.58
N LEU A 67 -6.32 3.82 -2.37
CA LEU A 67 -6.55 3.69 -3.80
C LEU A 67 -7.84 2.95 -4.13
N MET A 68 -8.25 1.98 -3.31
CA MET A 68 -9.53 1.29 -3.50
C MET A 68 -10.70 2.27 -3.37
N ASP A 69 -10.68 3.12 -2.34
CA ASP A 69 -11.69 4.16 -2.12
C ASP A 69 -11.74 5.17 -3.29
N ILE A 70 -10.58 5.69 -3.65
CA ILE A 70 -10.45 6.76 -4.66
C ILE A 70 -10.89 6.27 -6.04
N LEU A 71 -10.40 5.11 -6.47
CA LEU A 71 -10.72 4.54 -7.79
C LEU A 71 -12.19 4.14 -7.90
N ALA A 72 -12.81 3.74 -6.80
CA ALA A 72 -14.24 3.45 -6.73
C ALA A 72 -15.13 4.70 -6.57
N GLY A 73 -14.54 5.93 -6.58
CA GLY A 73 -15.30 7.15 -6.32
C GLY A 73 -15.97 7.14 -4.94
N TYR A 74 -15.34 6.49 -3.95
CA TYR A 74 -15.85 6.31 -2.58
C TYR A 74 -17.17 5.54 -2.49
N GLN A 75 -17.49 4.71 -3.50
CA GLN A 75 -18.69 3.90 -3.57
C GLN A 75 -18.37 2.44 -3.24
N ALA A 76 -18.78 1.94 -2.07
CA ALA A 76 -18.47 0.58 -1.64
C ALA A 76 -18.89 -0.53 -2.63
N ARG A 77 -19.98 -0.30 -3.37
CA ARG A 77 -20.47 -1.23 -4.42
C ARG A 77 -19.55 -1.32 -5.65
N ALA A 78 -18.61 -0.39 -5.80
CA ALA A 78 -17.66 -0.31 -6.92
C ALA A 78 -16.24 -0.73 -6.49
N PHE A 79 -16.06 -1.25 -5.28
CA PHE A 79 -14.78 -1.75 -4.83
C PHE A 79 -14.37 -2.97 -5.65
N SER A 80 -13.11 -2.95 -6.10
CA SER A 80 -12.44 -4.09 -6.70
C SER A 80 -11.33 -4.58 -5.77
N SER A 81 -10.95 -5.84 -5.86
CA SER A 81 -9.80 -6.34 -5.13
C SER A 81 -8.49 -5.82 -5.72
N LEU A 82 -7.42 -5.76 -4.91
CA LEU A 82 -6.08 -5.44 -5.40
C LEU A 82 -5.65 -6.39 -6.52
N GLU A 83 -5.99 -7.67 -6.40
CA GLU A 83 -5.70 -8.70 -7.41
C GLU A 83 -6.33 -8.38 -8.76
N GLU A 84 -7.64 -8.06 -8.80
CA GLU A 84 -8.34 -7.72 -10.05
C GLU A 84 -7.70 -6.52 -10.74
N VAL A 85 -7.38 -5.47 -9.97
CA VAL A 85 -6.77 -4.26 -10.53
C VAL A 85 -5.32 -4.51 -10.95
N ALA A 86 -4.54 -5.25 -10.17
CA ALA A 86 -3.18 -5.63 -10.53
C ALA A 86 -3.15 -6.43 -11.84
N LEU A 87 -3.99 -7.47 -11.97
CA LEU A 87 -4.08 -8.29 -13.18
C LEU A 87 -4.54 -7.47 -14.40
N MET A 88 -5.49 -6.57 -14.23
CA MET A 88 -5.93 -5.64 -15.29
C MET A 88 -4.78 -4.78 -15.82
N LEU A 89 -3.81 -4.44 -14.96
CA LEU A 89 -2.62 -3.65 -15.32
C LEU A 89 -1.42 -4.49 -15.78
N GLY A 90 -1.58 -5.82 -15.90
CA GLY A 90 -0.48 -6.73 -16.27
C GLY A 90 0.55 -6.92 -15.14
N LEU A 91 0.15 -6.73 -13.89
CA LEU A 91 0.98 -6.94 -12.70
C LEU A 91 0.78 -8.36 -12.15
N PRO A 92 1.72 -8.88 -11.32
CA PRO A 92 1.64 -10.26 -10.82
C PRO A 92 0.36 -10.62 -10.06
N GLY A 93 -0.25 -9.64 -9.37
CA GLY A 93 -1.40 -9.91 -8.51
C GLY A 93 -1.00 -10.73 -7.26
N LYS A 94 -1.90 -11.60 -6.80
CA LYS A 94 -1.65 -12.47 -5.63
C LYS A 94 -0.70 -13.60 -5.96
N MET A 95 0.24 -13.85 -5.06
CA MET A 95 1.24 -14.89 -5.15
C MET A 95 0.98 -15.96 -4.07
N GLY A 96 0.09 -16.91 -4.40
CA GLY A 96 -0.11 -18.13 -3.62
C GLY A 96 -1.00 -18.04 -2.38
N MET A 97 -0.86 -17.01 -1.52
CA MET A 97 -1.68 -16.84 -0.32
C MET A 97 -2.87 -15.90 -0.58
N SER A 98 -3.93 -16.08 0.18
CA SER A 98 -5.06 -15.13 0.21
C SER A 98 -5.28 -14.62 1.63
N GLY A 99 -5.80 -13.40 1.76
CA GLY A 99 -6.13 -12.78 3.04
C GLY A 99 -7.05 -13.64 3.92
N ALA A 100 -7.92 -14.44 3.32
CA ALA A 100 -8.81 -15.37 4.03
C ALA A 100 -8.05 -16.46 4.81
N ARG A 101 -6.84 -16.82 4.38
CA ARG A 101 -6.02 -17.86 4.99
C ARG A 101 -4.99 -17.35 6.01
N VAL A 102 -4.86 -16.04 6.18
CA VAL A 102 -3.87 -15.43 7.11
C VAL A 102 -4.02 -15.99 8.52
N TRP A 103 -5.25 -16.21 8.99
CA TRP A 103 -5.49 -16.77 10.32
C TRP A 103 -5.00 -18.22 10.47
N GLU A 104 -5.11 -19.06 9.45
CA GLU A 104 -4.59 -20.43 9.44
C GLU A 104 -3.07 -20.41 9.56
N TYR A 105 -2.39 -19.64 8.69
CA TYR A 105 -0.94 -19.47 8.69
C TYR A 105 -0.42 -18.93 10.02
N PHE A 106 -1.15 -17.96 10.61
CA PHE A 106 -0.80 -17.44 11.93
C PHE A 106 -0.87 -18.52 13.01
N ARG A 107 -1.92 -19.34 13.03
CA ARG A 107 -2.08 -20.44 14.01
C ARG A 107 -1.01 -21.52 13.86
N GLU A 108 -0.53 -21.72 12.64
CA GLU A 108 0.53 -22.68 12.31
C GLU A 108 1.94 -22.10 12.54
N GLY A 109 2.04 -20.84 12.97
CA GLY A 109 3.32 -20.17 13.22
C GLY A 109 4.06 -19.70 11.96
N GLN A 110 3.41 -19.74 10.80
CA GLN A 110 3.99 -19.37 9.49
C GLN A 110 4.01 -17.83 9.29
N ILE A 111 4.63 -17.13 10.21
CA ILE A 111 4.68 -15.65 10.19
C ILE A 111 5.50 -15.12 9.02
N SER A 112 6.55 -15.85 8.60
CA SER A 112 7.37 -15.53 7.43
C SER A 112 6.54 -15.47 6.15
N ASP A 113 5.61 -16.41 5.97
CA ASP A 113 4.78 -16.49 4.77
C ASP A 113 3.73 -15.39 4.74
N ILE A 114 3.14 -15.06 5.92
CA ILE A 114 2.27 -13.89 6.06
C ILE A 114 3.02 -12.61 5.70
N ARG A 115 4.27 -12.48 6.16
CA ARG A 115 5.09 -11.33 5.84
C ARG A 115 5.40 -11.25 4.34
N ALA A 116 5.80 -12.34 3.71
CA ALA A 116 6.07 -12.41 2.29
C ALA A 116 4.83 -12.00 1.47
N TYR A 117 3.66 -12.50 1.86
CA TYR A 117 2.38 -12.12 1.27
C TYR A 117 2.12 -10.61 1.39
N CYS A 118 2.28 -10.03 2.59
CA CYS A 118 2.10 -8.59 2.78
C CYS A 118 3.11 -7.76 1.96
N GLU A 119 4.36 -8.20 1.84
CA GLU A 119 5.38 -7.52 1.04
C GLU A 119 5.01 -7.49 -0.45
N THR A 120 4.47 -8.58 -1.01
CA THR A 120 4.00 -8.61 -2.41
C THR A 120 2.74 -7.76 -2.63
N ASP A 121 1.82 -7.71 -1.66
CA ASP A 121 0.66 -6.80 -1.72
C ASP A 121 1.09 -5.32 -1.71
N VAL A 122 2.12 -4.96 -0.94
CA VAL A 122 2.70 -3.61 -0.94
C VAL A 122 3.31 -3.27 -2.30
N LEU A 123 4.02 -4.21 -2.94
CA LEU A 123 4.58 -4.02 -4.29
C LEU A 123 3.49 -3.78 -5.34
N ASN A 124 2.45 -4.61 -5.35
CA ASN A 124 1.29 -4.39 -6.23
C ASN A 124 0.63 -3.04 -5.97
N THR A 125 0.41 -2.67 -4.71
CA THR A 125 -0.17 -1.37 -4.34
C THR A 125 0.68 -0.22 -4.83
N TYR A 126 2.01 -0.30 -4.70
CA TYR A 126 2.93 0.71 -5.21
C TYR A 126 2.87 0.84 -6.73
N LEU A 127 2.84 -0.28 -7.45
CA LEU A 127 2.73 -0.26 -8.91
C LEU A 127 1.38 0.31 -9.37
N VAL A 128 0.28 -0.06 -8.73
CA VAL A 128 -1.04 0.55 -8.97
C VAL A 128 -1.00 2.06 -8.70
N TYR A 129 -0.33 2.49 -7.63
CA TYR A 129 -0.13 3.91 -7.33
C TYR A 129 0.62 4.64 -8.45
N LEU A 130 1.68 4.06 -9.01
CA LEU A 130 2.38 4.66 -10.14
C LEU A 130 1.46 4.84 -11.37
N HIS A 131 0.63 3.84 -11.67
CA HIS A 131 -0.38 3.95 -12.73
C HIS A 131 -1.42 5.05 -12.42
N PHE A 132 -1.85 5.15 -11.18
CA PHE A 132 -2.77 6.21 -10.73
C PHE A 132 -2.14 7.60 -10.88
N GLU A 133 -0.89 7.79 -10.46
CA GLU A 133 -0.17 9.06 -10.63
C GLU A 133 0.01 9.46 -12.11
N LYS A 134 0.28 8.47 -12.98
CA LYS A 134 0.33 8.67 -14.42
C LYS A 134 -1.05 9.05 -14.98
N MET A 135 -2.11 8.35 -14.58
CA MET A 135 -3.48 8.61 -15.01
C MET A 135 -3.93 10.03 -14.67
N ARG A 136 -3.59 10.54 -13.49
CA ARG A 136 -3.93 11.91 -13.08
C ARG A 136 -2.91 12.99 -13.54
N GLY A 137 -1.94 12.62 -14.36
CA GLY A 137 -0.99 13.54 -14.99
C GLY A 137 0.14 14.03 -14.09
N LEU A 138 0.37 13.41 -12.93
CA LEU A 138 1.46 13.77 -12.01
C LEU A 138 2.78 13.04 -12.34
N LEU A 139 2.71 11.91 -13.02
CA LEU A 139 3.86 11.23 -13.62
C LEU A 139 3.75 11.24 -15.14
N ASN A 140 4.74 11.82 -15.82
CA ASN A 140 4.89 11.63 -17.25
C ASN A 140 5.53 10.26 -17.57
N GLU A 141 5.57 9.87 -18.85
CA GLU A 141 6.07 8.56 -19.28
C GLU A 141 7.51 8.29 -18.81
N ALA A 142 8.39 9.29 -18.92
CA ALA A 142 9.79 9.15 -18.52
C ALA A 142 9.95 8.93 -17.01
N ALA A 143 9.21 9.69 -16.18
CA ALA A 143 9.22 9.54 -14.73
C ALA A 143 8.61 8.18 -14.31
N PHE A 144 7.50 7.77 -14.93
CA PHE A 144 6.88 6.48 -14.69
C PHE A 144 7.83 5.31 -15.00
N SER A 145 8.51 5.36 -16.17
CA SER A 145 9.50 4.35 -16.55
C SER A 145 10.69 4.33 -15.59
N THR A 146 11.14 5.50 -15.13
CA THR A 146 12.24 5.62 -14.16
C THR A 146 11.87 4.95 -12.82
N GLU A 147 10.68 5.18 -12.31
CA GLU A 147 10.23 4.57 -11.05
C GLU A 147 10.06 3.04 -11.18
N LYS A 148 9.53 2.56 -12.30
CA LYS A 148 9.49 1.12 -12.59
C LYS A 148 10.89 0.50 -12.63
N HIS A 149 11.83 1.17 -13.28
CA HIS A 149 13.22 0.70 -13.35
C HIS A 149 13.87 0.64 -11.97
N ARG A 150 13.69 1.66 -11.13
CA ARG A 150 14.17 1.67 -9.74
C ARG A 150 13.65 0.48 -8.95
N LEU A 151 12.35 0.17 -9.10
CA LEU A 151 11.77 -0.99 -8.44
C LEU A 151 12.37 -2.31 -8.95
N VAL A 152 12.58 -2.44 -10.26
CA VAL A 152 13.24 -3.62 -10.85
C VAL A 152 14.65 -3.80 -10.27
N GLU A 153 15.44 -2.74 -10.20
CA GLU A 153 16.79 -2.81 -9.63
C GLU A 153 16.79 -3.16 -8.13
N PHE A 154 15.84 -2.60 -7.37
CA PHE A 154 15.64 -2.99 -5.97
C PHE A 154 15.31 -4.48 -5.85
N LEU A 155 14.38 -4.98 -6.64
CA LEU A 155 13.97 -6.39 -6.61
C LEU A 155 15.10 -7.33 -7.05
N LYS A 156 15.90 -6.96 -8.06
CA LYS A 156 17.08 -7.73 -8.48
C LYS A 156 18.13 -7.86 -7.38
N ALA A 157 18.30 -6.82 -6.57
CA ALA A 157 19.24 -6.81 -5.46
C ALA A 157 18.72 -7.52 -4.19
N ALA A 158 17.44 -7.88 -4.15
CA ALA A 158 16.83 -8.53 -3.00
C ALA A 158 17.18 -10.03 -2.96
N ASP A 159 17.52 -10.56 -1.78
CA ASP A 159 17.83 -11.99 -1.57
C ASP A 159 16.60 -12.84 -1.25
N GLN A 160 15.44 -12.21 -1.04
CA GLN A 160 14.21 -12.90 -0.65
C GLN A 160 13.54 -13.57 -1.86
N GLY A 161 13.30 -14.89 -1.76
CA GLY A 161 12.74 -15.71 -2.84
C GLY A 161 11.40 -15.19 -3.38
N HIS A 162 10.48 -14.74 -2.50
CA HIS A 162 9.19 -14.21 -2.91
C HIS A 162 9.30 -12.89 -3.70
N LEU A 163 10.34 -12.07 -3.45
CA LEU A 163 10.60 -10.85 -4.22
C LEU A 163 11.18 -11.17 -5.60
N GLN A 164 12.03 -12.19 -5.70
CA GLN A 164 12.54 -12.69 -6.98
C GLN A 164 11.42 -13.31 -7.83
N GLU A 165 10.53 -14.07 -7.20
CA GLU A 165 9.37 -14.65 -7.86
C GLU A 165 8.43 -13.55 -8.37
N PHE A 166 8.16 -12.52 -7.55
CA PHE A 166 7.39 -11.34 -7.95
C PHE A 166 8.00 -10.67 -9.20
N LEU A 167 9.31 -10.45 -9.18
CA LEU A 167 10.01 -9.85 -10.31
C LEU A 167 9.88 -10.69 -11.58
N SER A 168 10.07 -12.01 -11.48
CA SER A 168 9.95 -12.92 -12.63
C SER A 168 8.55 -12.85 -13.24
N GLN A 169 7.50 -12.99 -12.42
CA GLN A 169 6.11 -12.92 -12.89
C GLN A 169 5.77 -11.57 -13.51
N TRP A 170 6.29 -10.48 -12.93
CA TRP A 170 6.07 -9.14 -13.47
C TRP A 170 6.70 -8.94 -14.84
N LEU A 171 7.94 -9.40 -15.04
CA LEU A 171 8.64 -9.28 -16.33
C LEU A 171 8.00 -10.18 -17.40
N ASP A 172 7.54 -11.36 -17.03
CA ASP A 172 6.85 -12.29 -17.94
C ASP A 172 5.48 -11.69 -18.38
N GLY A 173 4.74 -11.07 -17.47
CA GLY A 173 3.46 -10.42 -17.76
C GLY A 173 3.58 -9.18 -18.66
N THR A 174 4.67 -8.43 -18.55
CA THR A 174 4.92 -7.25 -19.40
C THR A 174 5.44 -7.57 -20.81
N GLY A 175 5.90 -8.80 -21.06
CA GLY A 175 6.34 -9.27 -22.38
C GLY A 175 5.21 -9.71 -23.31
N SER A 176 3.96 -9.73 -22.82
CA SER A 176 2.77 -10.22 -23.56
C SER A 176 1.80 -9.12 -24.00
N ALA A 177 2.16 -7.84 -23.87
CA ALA A 177 1.32 -6.69 -24.22
C ALA A 177 1.87 -5.87 -25.39
#